data_58591d929937880f0b9b1bfcb5c945c9
#
_entry.id   58591d929937880f0b9b1bfcb5c945c9
#
_cell.length_a   1.000
_cell.length_b   1.000
_cell.length_c   1.000
_cell.angle_alpha   90.00
_cell.angle_beta   90.00
_cell.angle_gamma   90.00
#
_symmetry.space_group_name_H-M   'P 1'
#
loop_
_entity.id
_entity.type
_entity.pdbx_description
1 polymer ?
#
loop_
_entity_poly.entity_id
_entity_poly.type
_entity_poly.pdbx_seq_one_letter_code
_entity_poly.pdbx_strand_id
1 'polypeptide(L)'
;MPADLPELLVPDADAWRAWLLAHHDTSPGVWLVLHKAGGTQTALTYAAALDEALCFGWIDGQARSRDAETALRRMTQRRPRSRWSARNVEHIARLEAEGRMHDAGRAQVRAAQADGRWEAAYPGSATVQAPDDLMAALAAEPSALAWFEALTSANRFAVLYRITSVKRPETRARNIADAVSRLSRGETPSPQKRRPAGL
;
A
#
# COMPACT_ATOMS: atom_id res chain seq x y z
N MET A 1 19.79 -3.98 -10.71
CA MET A 1 18.42 -4.08 -11.24
C MET A 1 17.67 -5.05 -10.35
N PRO A 2 16.49 -4.74 -9.78
CA PRO A 2 15.70 -5.78 -9.15
C PRO A 2 15.34 -6.79 -10.23
N ALA A 3 15.60 -8.08 -9.95
CA ALA A 3 15.26 -9.18 -10.85
C ALA A 3 13.78 -9.05 -11.24
N ASP A 4 13.49 -9.22 -12.52
CA ASP A 4 12.10 -9.24 -13.00
C ASP A 4 11.44 -10.47 -12.39
N LEU A 5 10.43 -10.25 -11.53
CA LEU A 5 9.73 -11.33 -10.85
C LEU A 5 8.83 -12.06 -11.85
N PRO A 6 8.71 -13.40 -11.77
CA PRO A 6 7.82 -14.15 -12.65
C PRO A 6 6.36 -13.77 -12.42
N GLU A 7 5.55 -13.82 -13.50
CA GLU A 7 4.11 -13.81 -13.38
C GLU A 7 3.62 -15.16 -12.84
N LEU A 8 2.66 -15.10 -11.92
CA LEU A 8 1.99 -16.26 -11.37
C LEU A 8 0.48 -16.14 -11.57
N LEU A 9 -0.08 -17.01 -12.38
CA LEU A 9 -1.51 -17.20 -12.55
C LEU A 9 -1.95 -18.42 -11.75
N VAL A 10 -2.88 -18.25 -10.84
CA VAL A 10 -3.53 -19.35 -10.10
C VAL A 10 -5.05 -19.19 -10.18
N PRO A 11 -5.84 -20.27 -10.11
CA PRO A 11 -7.29 -20.21 -10.30
C PRO A 11 -8.01 -19.42 -9.20
N ASP A 12 -7.54 -19.51 -7.95
CA ASP A 12 -8.24 -18.99 -6.77
C ASP A 12 -7.31 -18.77 -5.56
N ALA A 13 -7.88 -18.44 -4.40
CA ALA A 13 -7.17 -18.19 -3.15
C ALA A 13 -6.55 -19.47 -2.56
N ASP A 14 -7.18 -20.62 -2.72
CA ASP A 14 -6.68 -21.88 -2.18
C ASP A 14 -5.41 -22.33 -2.93
N ALA A 15 -5.39 -22.17 -4.24
CA ALA A 15 -4.21 -22.43 -5.05
C ALA A 15 -3.08 -21.43 -4.75
N TRP A 16 -3.40 -20.14 -4.47
CA TRP A 16 -2.42 -19.17 -4.01
C TRP A 16 -1.86 -19.54 -2.64
N ARG A 17 -2.69 -19.96 -1.69
CA ARG A 17 -2.27 -20.46 -0.39
C ARG A 17 -1.36 -21.68 -0.52
N ALA A 18 -1.71 -22.64 -1.35
CA ALA A 18 -0.88 -23.84 -1.60
C ALA A 18 0.49 -23.47 -2.18
N TRP A 19 0.52 -22.50 -3.11
CA TRP A 19 1.79 -21.97 -3.65
C TRP A 19 2.64 -21.30 -2.56
N LEU A 20 2.03 -20.47 -1.72
CA LEU A 20 2.72 -19.84 -0.58
C LEU A 20 3.27 -20.88 0.39
N LEU A 21 2.51 -21.92 0.69
CA LEU A 21 2.94 -22.99 1.57
C LEU A 21 4.25 -23.66 1.07
N ALA A 22 4.36 -23.83 -0.25
CA ALA A 22 5.53 -24.45 -0.87
C ALA A 22 6.70 -23.48 -1.13
N HIS A 23 6.46 -22.15 -1.20
CA HIS A 23 7.46 -21.23 -1.75
C HIS A 23 7.68 -19.96 -0.91
N HIS A 24 6.97 -19.76 0.20
CA HIS A 24 6.99 -18.50 0.95
C HIS A 24 8.39 -18.11 1.48
N ASP A 25 9.27 -19.07 1.74
CA ASP A 25 10.61 -18.88 2.28
C ASP A 25 11.72 -18.89 1.20
N THR A 26 11.44 -19.45 0.02
CA THR A 26 12.42 -19.62 -1.07
C THR A 26 12.24 -18.61 -2.21
N SER A 27 11.00 -18.18 -2.49
CA SER A 27 10.72 -17.24 -3.56
C SER A 27 11.01 -15.79 -3.16
N PRO A 28 11.69 -14.98 -4.00
CA PRO A 28 11.88 -13.55 -3.75
C PRO A 28 10.60 -12.72 -3.98
N GLY A 29 9.60 -13.29 -4.60
CA GLY A 29 8.33 -12.66 -4.94
C GLY A 29 7.79 -13.07 -6.29
N VAL A 30 6.57 -12.59 -6.58
CA VAL A 30 5.88 -12.82 -7.86
C VAL A 30 5.08 -11.58 -8.29
N TRP A 31 4.78 -11.49 -9.57
CA TRP A 31 3.68 -10.71 -10.11
C TRP A 31 2.43 -11.59 -10.15
N LEU A 32 1.62 -11.50 -9.12
CA LEU A 32 0.40 -12.30 -8.98
C LEU A 32 -0.71 -11.75 -9.88
N VAL A 33 -1.30 -12.62 -10.70
CA VAL A 33 -2.41 -12.28 -11.58
C VAL A 33 -3.70 -12.25 -10.77
N LEU A 34 -4.41 -11.13 -10.80
CA LEU A 34 -5.64 -10.90 -10.04
C LEU A 34 -6.82 -10.66 -10.98
N HIS A 35 -7.97 -11.11 -10.55
CA HIS A 35 -9.26 -10.89 -11.18
C HIS A 35 -9.63 -9.40 -11.31
N LYS A 36 -10.13 -8.98 -12.47
CA LYS A 36 -10.89 -7.74 -12.66
C LYS A 36 -12.38 -8.09 -12.84
N ALA A 37 -13.25 -7.14 -12.51
CA ALA A 37 -14.69 -7.32 -12.70
C ALA A 37 -15.02 -7.75 -14.14
N GLY A 38 -15.74 -8.87 -14.28
CA GLY A 38 -16.08 -9.48 -15.57
C GLY A 38 -15.02 -10.39 -16.17
N GLY A 39 -13.84 -10.55 -15.55
CA GLY A 39 -12.80 -11.48 -16.03
C GLY A 39 -13.14 -12.92 -15.71
N THR A 40 -12.50 -13.85 -16.44
CA THR A 40 -12.73 -15.31 -16.33
C THR A 40 -11.46 -16.11 -16.08
N GLN A 41 -10.27 -15.50 -16.25
CA GLN A 41 -8.98 -16.20 -16.17
C GLN A 41 -8.63 -16.68 -14.74
N THR A 42 -9.11 -16.00 -13.72
CA THR A 42 -8.91 -16.36 -12.31
C THR A 42 -10.06 -15.82 -11.48
N ALA A 43 -10.39 -16.49 -10.38
CA ALA A 43 -11.30 -15.99 -9.35
C ALA A 43 -10.57 -15.25 -8.21
N LEU A 44 -9.22 -15.20 -8.25
CA LEU A 44 -8.42 -14.60 -7.17
C LEU A 44 -8.57 -13.09 -7.13
N THR A 45 -9.29 -12.59 -6.13
CA THR A 45 -9.44 -11.16 -5.87
C THR A 45 -8.23 -10.59 -5.12
N TYR A 46 -8.04 -9.27 -5.19
CA TYR A 46 -7.00 -8.60 -4.41
C TYR A 46 -7.14 -8.82 -2.90
N ALA A 47 -8.37 -8.78 -2.37
CA ALA A 47 -8.61 -8.97 -0.94
C ALA A 47 -8.19 -10.38 -0.48
N ALA A 48 -8.61 -11.41 -1.20
CA ALA A 48 -8.23 -12.79 -0.90
C ALA A 48 -6.72 -13.02 -1.06
N ALA A 49 -6.11 -12.46 -2.10
CA ALA A 49 -4.67 -12.55 -2.33
C ALA A 49 -3.86 -11.89 -1.20
N LEU A 50 -4.30 -10.73 -0.70
CA LEU A 50 -3.66 -10.04 0.41
C LEU A 50 -3.78 -10.83 1.71
N ASP A 51 -4.96 -11.37 2.01
CA ASP A 51 -5.19 -12.17 3.21
C ASP A 51 -4.24 -13.37 3.28
N GLU A 52 -4.16 -14.15 2.19
CA GLU A 52 -3.23 -15.28 2.15
C GLU A 52 -1.76 -14.84 2.24
N ALA A 53 -1.37 -13.78 1.54
CA ALA A 53 -0.01 -13.23 1.64
C ALA A 53 0.37 -12.85 3.08
N LEU A 54 -0.53 -12.17 3.79
CA LEU A 54 -0.33 -11.78 5.19
C LEU A 54 -0.18 -13.00 6.10
N CYS A 55 -0.94 -14.08 5.86
CA CYS A 55 -0.82 -15.33 6.62
C CYS A 55 0.60 -15.89 6.58
N PHE A 56 1.35 -15.71 5.50
CA PHE A 56 2.72 -16.21 5.33
C PHE A 56 3.80 -15.14 5.52
N GLY A 57 3.45 -13.95 6.02
CA GLY A 57 4.41 -12.86 6.24
C GLY A 57 4.84 -12.15 4.95
N TRP A 58 4.05 -12.25 3.91
CA TRP A 58 4.20 -11.53 2.65
C TRP A 58 3.40 -10.24 2.65
N ILE A 59 3.69 -9.37 1.68
CA ILE A 59 3.01 -8.08 1.51
C ILE A 59 2.89 -7.74 0.02
N ASP A 60 1.83 -7.01 -0.28
CA ASP A 60 1.63 -6.42 -1.59
C ASP A 60 2.55 -5.21 -1.84
N GLY A 61 2.82 -4.98 -3.09
CA GLY A 61 3.57 -3.81 -3.58
C GLY A 61 2.86 -3.14 -4.75
N GLN A 62 3.60 -2.90 -5.83
CA GLN A 62 3.12 -2.21 -7.01
C GLN A 62 1.98 -2.98 -7.71
N ALA A 63 1.06 -2.21 -8.31
CA ALA A 63 0.05 -2.73 -9.22
C ALA A 63 0.40 -2.37 -10.67
N ARG A 64 0.08 -3.25 -11.60
CA ARG A 64 0.18 -3.02 -13.05
C ARG A 64 -1.09 -3.51 -13.74
N SER A 65 -1.47 -2.89 -14.83
CA SER A 65 -2.46 -3.47 -15.73
C SER A 65 -1.80 -4.62 -16.51
N ARG A 66 -2.51 -5.71 -16.72
CA ARG A 66 -2.06 -6.83 -17.57
C ARG A 66 -2.86 -6.84 -18.88
N ASP A 67 -4.14 -7.06 -18.77
CA ASP A 67 -5.07 -7.10 -19.90
C ASP A 67 -6.47 -6.59 -19.52
N ALA A 68 -7.50 -6.86 -20.31
CA ALA A 68 -8.88 -6.44 -20.03
C ALA A 68 -9.47 -7.14 -18.79
N GLU A 69 -9.11 -8.40 -18.56
CA GLU A 69 -9.71 -9.27 -17.54
C GLU A 69 -8.91 -9.34 -16.24
N THR A 70 -7.60 -9.01 -16.30
CA THR A 70 -6.67 -9.21 -15.17
C THR A 70 -5.77 -8.02 -14.91
N ALA A 71 -5.31 -7.94 -13.65
CA ALA A 71 -4.29 -7.01 -13.19
C ALA A 71 -3.15 -7.78 -12.54
N LEU A 72 -1.98 -7.17 -12.47
CA LEU A 72 -0.83 -7.70 -11.75
C LEU A 72 -0.66 -6.97 -10.41
N ARG A 73 -0.41 -7.75 -9.37
CA ARG A 73 0.03 -7.24 -8.08
C ARG A 73 1.36 -7.87 -7.70
N ARG A 74 2.33 -7.04 -7.42
CA ARG A 74 3.61 -7.53 -6.88
C ARG A 74 3.40 -8.04 -5.46
N MET A 75 3.73 -9.31 -5.20
CA MET A 75 3.72 -9.93 -3.88
C MET A 75 5.13 -10.35 -3.50
N THR A 76 5.58 -10.00 -2.30
CA THR A 76 6.94 -10.30 -1.81
C THR A 76 6.94 -10.59 -0.33
N GLN A 77 7.96 -11.28 0.15
CA GLN A 77 8.22 -11.38 1.57
C GLN A 77 8.38 -9.98 2.19
N ARG A 78 7.91 -9.80 3.43
CA ARG A 78 8.20 -8.60 4.21
C ARG A 78 9.70 -8.51 4.51
N ARG A 79 10.26 -7.34 4.30
CA ARG A 79 11.65 -7.07 4.71
C ARG A 79 11.69 -6.75 6.21
N PRO A 80 12.83 -6.97 6.91
CA PRO A 80 12.96 -6.73 8.35
C PRO A 80 12.53 -5.34 8.82
N ARG A 81 12.61 -4.32 7.95
CA ARG A 81 12.21 -2.93 8.27
C ARG A 81 10.91 -2.49 7.61
N SER A 82 10.13 -3.42 7.03
CA SER A 82 8.84 -3.09 6.42
C SER A 82 7.89 -2.52 7.46
N ARG A 83 7.32 -1.34 7.17
CA ARG A 83 6.31 -0.71 8.03
C ARG A 83 4.99 -1.49 7.94
N TRP A 84 4.20 -1.36 8.99
CA TRP A 84 2.84 -1.89 9.02
C TRP A 84 1.84 -0.76 8.79
N SER A 85 0.74 -1.05 8.11
CA SER A 85 -0.43 -0.18 8.10
C SER A 85 -1.44 -0.65 9.15
N ALA A 86 -2.20 0.26 9.73
CA ALA A 86 -3.28 -0.08 10.67
C ALA A 86 -4.25 -1.09 10.05
N ARG A 87 -4.57 -0.94 8.76
CA ARG A 87 -5.40 -1.89 8.02
C ARG A 87 -4.81 -3.32 8.01
N ASN A 88 -3.50 -3.48 7.79
CA ASN A 88 -2.91 -4.81 7.81
C ASN A 88 -2.83 -5.39 9.23
N VAL A 89 -2.71 -4.54 10.26
CA VAL A 89 -2.85 -4.96 11.66
C VAL A 89 -4.25 -5.53 11.93
N GLU A 90 -5.30 -4.86 11.47
CA GLU A 90 -6.69 -5.33 11.55
C GLU A 90 -6.91 -6.64 10.79
N HIS A 91 -6.35 -6.77 9.56
CA HIS A 91 -6.40 -8.03 8.81
C HIS A 91 -5.75 -9.18 9.59
N ILE A 92 -4.55 -8.96 10.16
CA ILE A 92 -3.86 -9.98 10.96
C ILE A 92 -4.68 -10.39 12.17
N ALA A 93 -5.28 -9.46 12.91
CA ALA A 93 -6.12 -9.78 14.07
C ALA A 93 -7.30 -10.69 13.68
N ARG A 94 -7.96 -10.39 12.55
CA ARG A 94 -9.03 -11.22 11.99
C ARG A 94 -8.53 -12.59 11.56
N LEU A 95 -7.44 -12.65 10.79
CA LEU A 95 -6.87 -13.90 10.27
C LEU A 95 -6.35 -14.81 11.39
N GLU A 96 -5.86 -14.25 12.50
CA GLU A 96 -5.48 -15.01 13.69
C GLU A 96 -6.70 -15.60 14.39
N ALA A 97 -7.78 -14.82 14.54
CA ALA A 97 -9.04 -15.28 15.11
C ALA A 97 -9.70 -16.38 14.26
N GLU A 98 -9.53 -16.35 12.95
CA GLU A 98 -9.98 -17.37 12.00
C GLU A 98 -9.07 -18.63 11.98
N GLY A 99 -7.95 -18.64 12.71
CA GLY A 99 -6.98 -19.74 12.72
C GLY A 99 -6.21 -19.94 11.41
N ARG A 100 -6.16 -18.93 10.54
CA ARG A 100 -5.57 -19.03 9.19
C ARG A 100 -4.08 -18.72 9.14
N MET A 101 -3.54 -18.08 10.19
CA MET A 101 -2.15 -17.63 10.20
C MET A 101 -1.17 -18.80 10.18
N HIS A 102 -0.16 -18.71 9.32
CA HIS A 102 1.00 -19.58 9.30
C HIS A 102 2.09 -19.05 10.25
N ASP A 103 2.98 -19.93 10.71
CA ASP A 103 4.07 -19.56 11.65
C ASP A 103 5.03 -18.51 11.08
N ALA A 104 5.26 -18.52 9.78
CA ALA A 104 6.04 -17.48 9.08
C ALA A 104 5.40 -16.10 9.22
N GLY A 105 4.07 -16.01 9.09
CA GLY A 105 3.33 -14.77 9.30
C GLY A 105 3.39 -14.30 10.74
N ARG A 106 3.15 -15.20 11.69
CA ARG A 106 3.28 -14.91 13.14
C ARG A 106 4.68 -14.44 13.52
N ALA A 107 5.73 -15.01 12.89
CA ALA A 107 7.10 -14.57 13.11
C ALA A 107 7.32 -13.10 12.71
N GLN A 108 6.74 -12.66 11.58
CA GLN A 108 6.80 -11.25 11.15
C GLN A 108 6.03 -10.32 12.09
N VAL A 109 4.91 -10.77 12.65
CA VAL A 109 4.15 -10.02 13.66
C VAL A 109 4.96 -9.88 14.94
N ARG A 110 5.49 -10.96 15.49
CA ARG A 110 6.33 -10.93 16.71
C ARG A 110 7.55 -10.02 16.54
N ALA A 111 8.22 -10.08 15.39
CA ALA A 111 9.37 -9.20 15.10
C ALA A 111 8.95 -7.72 15.05
N ALA A 112 7.77 -7.41 14.51
CA ALA A 112 7.27 -6.05 14.46
C ALA A 112 6.83 -5.52 15.83
N GLN A 113 6.26 -6.38 16.68
CA GLN A 113 5.93 -6.05 18.07
C GLN A 113 7.18 -5.81 18.92
N ALA A 114 8.20 -6.64 18.76
CA ALA A 114 9.45 -6.55 19.51
C ALA A 114 10.24 -5.25 19.21
N ASP A 115 10.13 -4.69 18.01
CA ASP A 115 10.84 -3.46 17.60
C ASP A 115 9.94 -2.21 17.49
N GLY A 116 8.68 -2.28 17.94
CA GLY A 116 7.73 -1.17 18.02
C GLY A 116 7.12 -0.77 16.67
N ARG A 117 7.38 -1.48 15.55
CA ARG A 117 6.77 -1.18 14.24
C ARG A 117 5.27 -1.51 14.19
N TRP A 118 4.83 -2.41 15.05
CA TRP A 118 3.43 -2.81 15.15
C TRP A 118 2.58 -1.68 15.71
N GLU A 119 2.98 -1.10 16.84
CA GLU A 119 2.31 0.02 17.51
C GLU A 119 2.45 1.32 16.70
N ALA A 120 3.55 1.46 15.95
CA ALA A 120 3.79 2.57 15.03
C ALA A 120 3.13 2.36 13.65
N ALA A 121 2.13 1.48 13.54
CA ALA A 121 1.41 1.24 12.29
C ALA A 121 0.76 2.53 11.77
N TYR A 122 1.04 2.87 10.50
CA TYR A 122 0.53 4.11 9.92
C TYR A 122 -0.98 3.98 9.57
N PRO A 123 -1.75 5.08 9.73
CA PRO A 123 -3.17 5.10 9.41
C PRO A 123 -3.42 4.83 7.92
N GLY A 124 -4.55 4.25 7.59
CA GLY A 124 -4.96 4.02 6.21
C GLY A 124 -5.31 5.32 5.47
N SER A 125 -5.48 5.22 4.14
CA SER A 125 -5.84 6.37 3.30
C SER A 125 -7.16 7.05 3.68
N ALA A 126 -8.07 6.32 4.33
CA ALA A 126 -9.36 6.85 4.77
C ALA A 126 -9.28 7.62 6.11
N THR A 127 -8.27 7.31 6.96
CA THR A 127 -8.19 7.83 8.33
C THR A 127 -7.01 8.79 8.55
N VAL A 128 -6.09 8.90 7.57
CA VAL A 128 -4.96 9.81 7.68
C VAL A 128 -5.42 11.27 7.64
N GLN A 129 -5.09 12.03 8.69
CA GLN A 129 -5.36 13.46 8.77
C GLN A 129 -4.17 14.26 8.24
N ALA A 130 -4.48 15.40 7.62
CA ALA A 130 -3.46 16.34 7.20
C ALA A 130 -2.90 17.05 8.45
N PRO A 131 -1.57 17.05 8.65
CA PRO A 131 -0.97 17.72 9.81
C PRO A 131 -1.07 19.23 9.70
N ASP A 132 -1.09 19.94 10.85
CA ASP A 132 -1.31 21.38 10.94
C ASP A 132 -0.24 22.19 10.19
N ASP A 133 1.02 21.77 10.20
CA ASP A 133 2.11 22.42 9.48
C ASP A 133 1.94 22.36 7.96
N LEU A 134 1.41 21.24 7.43
CA LEU A 134 1.03 21.16 6.01
C LEU A 134 -0.17 22.05 5.72
N MET A 135 -1.20 22.02 6.57
CA MET A 135 -2.40 22.83 6.35
C MET A 135 -2.08 24.33 6.38
N ALA A 136 -1.20 24.77 7.30
CA ALA A 136 -0.73 26.16 7.32
C ALA A 136 0.02 26.56 6.04
N ALA A 137 0.90 25.67 5.54
CA ALA A 137 1.64 25.93 4.30
C ALA A 137 0.72 25.94 3.07
N LEU A 138 -0.31 25.08 3.01
CA LEU A 138 -1.32 25.09 1.95
C LEU A 138 -2.20 26.34 1.99
N ALA A 139 -2.58 26.81 3.20
CA ALA A 139 -3.39 28.01 3.37
C ALA A 139 -2.68 29.28 2.86
N ALA A 140 -1.32 29.30 2.91
CA ALA A 140 -0.52 30.38 2.37
C ALA A 140 -0.45 30.41 0.83
N GLU A 141 -0.88 29.31 0.15
CA GLU A 141 -0.85 29.17 -1.32
C GLU A 141 -2.22 28.66 -1.81
N PRO A 142 -3.18 29.55 -2.12
CA PRO A 142 -4.56 29.18 -2.44
C PRO A 142 -4.71 28.18 -3.60
N SER A 143 -3.85 28.24 -4.62
CA SER A 143 -3.86 27.30 -5.73
C SER A 143 -3.48 25.89 -5.28
N ALA A 144 -2.49 25.77 -4.40
CA ALA A 144 -2.08 24.48 -3.85
C ALA A 144 -3.15 23.89 -2.92
N LEU A 145 -3.82 24.72 -2.12
CA LEU A 145 -4.93 24.28 -1.26
C LEU A 145 -6.09 23.73 -2.10
N ALA A 146 -6.50 24.45 -3.14
CA ALA A 146 -7.57 24.00 -4.04
C ALA A 146 -7.23 22.65 -4.70
N TRP A 147 -6.01 22.45 -5.15
CA TRP A 147 -5.56 21.18 -5.69
C TRP A 147 -5.50 20.08 -4.62
N PHE A 148 -5.06 20.40 -3.40
CA PHE A 148 -5.03 19.42 -2.31
C PHE A 148 -6.44 18.92 -1.94
N GLU A 149 -7.45 19.78 -1.95
CA GLU A 149 -8.85 19.44 -1.73
C GLU A 149 -9.44 18.61 -2.88
N ALA A 150 -8.98 18.85 -4.10
CA ALA A 150 -9.39 18.11 -5.29
C ALA A 150 -8.66 16.76 -5.44
N LEU A 151 -7.68 16.42 -4.61
CA LEU A 151 -6.97 15.15 -4.71
C LEU A 151 -7.91 13.96 -4.50
N THR A 152 -7.67 12.90 -5.29
CA THR A 152 -8.24 11.57 -4.98
C THR A 152 -7.67 11.06 -3.64
N SER A 153 -8.39 10.16 -2.96
CA SER A 153 -7.93 9.56 -1.70
C SER A 153 -6.52 8.95 -1.84
N ALA A 154 -6.21 8.33 -2.98
CA ALA A 154 -4.90 7.75 -3.24
C ALA A 154 -3.80 8.83 -3.36
N ASN A 155 -4.05 9.91 -4.11
CA ASN A 155 -3.10 11.01 -4.26
C ASN A 155 -2.94 11.78 -2.95
N ARG A 156 -4.03 12.04 -2.22
CA ARG A 156 -4.00 12.66 -0.89
C ARG A 156 -3.16 11.82 0.07
N PHE A 157 -3.39 10.52 0.10
CA PHE A 157 -2.59 9.61 0.93
C PHE A 157 -1.10 9.63 0.55
N ALA A 158 -0.75 9.64 -0.73
CA ALA A 158 0.64 9.68 -1.18
C ALA A 158 1.37 10.94 -0.69
N VAL A 159 0.71 12.11 -0.75
CA VAL A 159 1.24 13.38 -0.19
C VAL A 159 1.44 13.26 1.31
N LEU A 160 0.39 12.86 2.04
CA LEU A 160 0.42 12.77 3.51
C LEU A 160 1.44 11.74 3.99
N TYR A 161 1.49 10.57 3.36
CA TYR A 161 2.44 9.53 3.71
C TYR A 161 3.90 9.99 3.56
N ARG A 162 4.23 10.71 2.48
CA ARG A 162 5.58 11.25 2.25
C ARG A 162 6.00 12.24 3.35
N ILE A 163 5.05 13.01 3.90
CA ILE A 163 5.30 13.99 4.95
C ILE A 163 5.36 13.33 6.34
N THR A 164 4.42 12.44 6.65
CA THR A 164 4.30 11.82 7.98
C THR A 164 5.25 10.65 8.19
N SER A 165 5.83 10.08 7.13
CA SER A 165 6.74 8.94 7.24
C SER A 165 8.18 9.30 7.61
N VAL A 166 8.55 10.59 7.58
CA VAL A 166 9.91 11.04 7.87
C VAL A 166 10.05 11.52 9.31
N LYS A 167 11.21 11.21 9.92
CA LYS A 167 11.49 11.55 11.32
C LYS A 167 12.25 12.87 11.48
N ARG A 168 13.02 13.28 10.44
CA ARG A 168 13.87 14.48 10.52
C ARG A 168 13.04 15.72 10.17
N PRO A 169 13.02 16.76 11.04
CA PRO A 169 12.25 17.97 10.80
C PRO A 169 12.60 18.67 9.49
N GLU A 170 13.87 18.73 9.11
CA GLU A 170 14.32 19.39 7.89
C GLU A 170 13.82 18.65 6.63
N THR A 171 13.81 17.32 6.70
CA THR A 171 13.27 16.49 5.60
C THR A 171 11.77 16.66 5.49
N ARG A 172 11.08 16.77 6.64
CA ARG A 172 9.64 17.03 6.68
C ARG A 172 9.30 18.38 6.09
N ALA A 173 9.98 19.44 6.50
CA ALA A 173 9.78 20.81 5.99
C ALA A 173 10.00 20.85 4.46
N ARG A 174 11.07 20.23 3.96
CA ARG A 174 11.33 20.12 2.52
C ARG A 174 10.22 19.36 1.78
N ASN A 175 9.70 18.28 2.34
CA ASN A 175 8.60 17.52 1.73
C ASN A 175 7.30 18.32 1.68
N ILE A 176 7.03 19.15 2.70
CA ILE A 176 5.89 20.08 2.71
C ILE A 176 6.05 21.13 1.61
N ALA A 177 7.21 21.80 1.54
CA ALA A 177 7.49 22.80 0.53
C ALA A 177 7.39 22.23 -0.90
N ASP A 178 7.93 21.02 -1.14
CA ASP A 178 7.83 20.32 -2.43
C ASP A 178 6.37 19.99 -2.78
N ALA A 179 5.58 19.52 -1.80
CA ALA A 179 4.17 19.21 -2.02
C ALA A 179 3.37 20.46 -2.40
N VAL A 180 3.53 21.57 -1.66
CA VAL A 180 2.88 22.86 -1.96
C VAL A 180 3.28 23.36 -3.35
N SER A 181 4.58 23.39 -3.65
CA SER A 181 5.10 23.84 -4.95
C SER A 181 4.59 23.00 -6.13
N ARG A 182 4.45 21.68 -5.98
CA ARG A 182 3.90 20.81 -7.03
C ARG A 182 2.41 21.01 -7.21
N LEU A 183 1.67 21.06 -6.12
CA LEU A 183 0.22 21.26 -6.15
C LEU A 183 -0.15 22.62 -6.71
N SER A 184 0.62 23.69 -6.44
CA SER A 184 0.36 25.01 -7.03
C SER A 184 0.45 25.02 -8.57
N ARG A 185 1.25 24.10 -9.15
CA ARG A 185 1.33 23.88 -10.59
C ARG A 185 0.35 22.81 -11.13
N GLY A 186 -0.52 22.27 -10.28
CA GLY A 186 -1.46 21.21 -10.66
C GLY A 186 -0.81 19.82 -10.84
N GLU A 187 0.41 19.62 -10.34
CA GLU A 187 1.12 18.35 -10.41
C GLU A 187 0.66 17.42 -9.28
N THR A 188 0.01 16.31 -9.64
CA THR A 188 -0.47 15.31 -8.67
C THR A 188 0.48 14.09 -8.61
N PRO A 189 0.54 13.36 -7.48
CA PRO A 189 1.39 12.16 -7.35
C PRO A 189 1.18 11.11 -8.44
N SER A 190 -0.08 10.92 -8.84
CA SER A 190 -0.47 10.06 -9.98
C SER A 190 -1.54 10.77 -10.80
N PRO A 191 -1.66 10.50 -12.11
CA PRO A 191 -2.68 11.12 -12.94
C PRO A 191 -4.08 10.94 -12.37
N GLN A 192 -4.88 12.02 -12.37
CA GLN A 192 -6.28 12.01 -11.95
C GLN A 192 -7.15 12.89 -12.85
N LYS A 193 -8.44 12.53 -12.95
CA LYS A 193 -9.41 13.33 -13.74
C LYS A 193 -9.99 14.50 -12.94
N ARG A 194 -10.07 14.35 -11.60
CA ARG A 194 -10.62 15.37 -10.71
C ARG A 194 -9.71 16.60 -10.65
N ARG A 195 -10.29 17.78 -10.82
CA ARG A 195 -9.61 19.08 -10.78
C ARG A 195 -10.34 20.02 -9.80
N PRO A 196 -9.67 21.07 -9.29
CA PRO A 196 -10.34 22.12 -8.53
C PRO A 196 -11.46 22.78 -9.35
N ALA A 197 -12.49 23.26 -8.67
CA ALA A 197 -13.51 24.09 -9.31
C ALA A 197 -12.90 25.44 -9.70
N GLY A 198 -13.05 25.85 -10.96
CA GLY A 198 -12.59 27.17 -11.47
C GLY A 198 -11.14 27.23 -11.96
N LEU A 199 -10.45 26.09 -12.09
CA LEU A 199 -9.14 25.96 -12.74
C LEU A 199 -9.20 25.08 -13.99
#